data_e277024c5a9e73d643360956dc39850e
#
_entry.id   e277024c5a9e73d643360956dc39850e
#
_cell.length_a   1.000
_cell.length_b   1.000
_cell.length_c   1.000
_cell.angle_alpha   90.00
_cell.angle_beta   90.00
_cell.angle_gamma   90.00
#
_symmetry.space_group_name_H-M   'P 1'
#
loop_
_entity.id
_entity.type
_entity.pdbx_description
1 polymer ?
#
loop_
_entity_poly.entity_id
_entity_poly.type
_entity_poly.pdbx_seq_one_letter_code
_entity_poly.pdbx_strand_id
1 'polypeptide(L)'
;MQRNLERQRGMSLLGILFLIAIAAAVVTIGLKLGPDYMRYAIVKSVMDKAVADPEVAHNRRAVLDKIINGLYINEIDSVKARDFTFTPVAYGTDLTVHYEVREHLFANIDAVVTFSHTVIIPATE
;
A
#
# COMPACT_ATOMS: atom_id res chain seq x y z
N MET A 1 7.50 -40.02 -32.95
CA MET A 1 6.47 -39.22 -32.31
C MET A 1 6.23 -39.60 -30.86
N GLN A 2 6.09 -40.86 -30.56
CA GLN A 2 5.85 -41.31 -29.19
C GLN A 2 7.01 -40.98 -28.26
N ARG A 3 8.25 -41.05 -28.73
CA ARG A 3 9.40 -40.68 -27.93
C ARG A 3 9.37 -39.23 -27.47
N ASN A 4 8.93 -38.34 -28.34
CA ASN A 4 8.86 -36.93 -28.01
C ASN A 4 7.79 -36.65 -26.97
N LEU A 5 6.69 -37.38 -27.03
CA LEU A 5 5.61 -37.28 -26.07
C LEU A 5 6.05 -37.73 -24.67
N GLU A 6 6.84 -38.82 -24.63
CA GLU A 6 7.36 -39.31 -23.34
C GLU A 6 8.34 -38.34 -22.72
N ARG A 7 9.22 -37.76 -23.54
CA ARG A 7 10.13 -36.72 -23.03
C ARG A 7 9.38 -35.51 -22.54
N GLN A 8 8.36 -35.11 -23.27
CA GLN A 8 7.52 -34.00 -22.88
C GLN A 8 6.79 -34.27 -21.56
N ARG A 9 6.37 -35.50 -21.34
CA ARG A 9 5.72 -35.89 -20.09
C ARG A 9 6.67 -35.76 -18.92
N GLY A 10 7.93 -36.22 -19.04
CA GLY A 10 8.91 -36.11 -17.98
C GLY A 10 9.23 -34.68 -17.64
N MET A 11 9.47 -33.85 -18.67
CA MET A 11 9.68 -32.42 -18.49
C MET A 11 8.42 -31.74 -17.97
N SER A 12 7.26 -32.17 -18.45
CA SER A 12 5.98 -31.60 -18.05
C SER A 12 5.70 -31.81 -16.57
N LEU A 13 6.01 -33.00 -16.04
CA LEU A 13 5.78 -33.28 -14.63
C LEU A 13 6.62 -32.35 -13.74
N LEU A 14 7.92 -32.23 -14.03
CA LEU A 14 8.79 -31.34 -13.28
C LEU A 14 8.39 -29.88 -13.49
N GLY A 15 8.02 -29.51 -14.71
CA GLY A 15 7.56 -28.19 -15.03
C GLY A 15 6.25 -27.85 -14.33
N ILE A 16 5.33 -28.81 -14.24
CA ILE A 16 4.06 -28.62 -13.53
C ILE A 16 4.30 -28.41 -12.05
N LEU A 17 5.19 -29.19 -11.42
CA LEU A 17 5.52 -29.03 -10.02
C LEU A 17 6.13 -27.64 -9.77
N PHE A 18 7.00 -27.19 -10.66
CA PHE A 18 7.62 -25.87 -10.55
C PHE A 18 6.58 -24.76 -10.69
N LEU A 19 5.67 -24.90 -11.65
CA LEU A 19 4.58 -23.93 -11.84
C LEU A 19 3.67 -23.87 -10.64
N ILE A 20 3.34 -25.02 -10.05
CA ILE A 20 2.52 -25.05 -8.83
C ILE A 20 3.22 -24.34 -7.70
N ALA A 21 4.53 -24.54 -7.54
CA ALA A 21 5.30 -23.88 -6.50
C ALA A 21 5.31 -22.36 -6.69
N ILE A 22 5.51 -21.91 -7.93
CA ILE A 22 5.47 -20.47 -8.24
C ILE A 22 4.08 -19.91 -8.00
N ALA A 23 3.03 -20.60 -8.45
CA ALA A 23 1.67 -20.16 -8.25
C ALA A 23 1.32 -20.06 -6.77
N ALA A 24 1.74 -21.03 -5.97
CA ALA A 24 1.52 -21.01 -4.52
C ALA A 24 2.23 -19.81 -3.89
N ALA A 25 3.46 -19.53 -4.31
CA ALA A 25 4.21 -18.38 -3.80
C ALA A 25 3.51 -17.06 -4.16
N VAL A 26 3.08 -16.91 -5.42
CA VAL A 26 2.39 -15.70 -5.88
C VAL A 26 1.08 -15.50 -5.11
N VAL A 27 0.30 -16.56 -4.94
CA VAL A 27 -0.97 -16.48 -4.18
C VAL A 27 -0.69 -16.09 -2.73
N THR A 28 0.32 -16.69 -2.10
CA THR A 28 0.69 -16.37 -0.73
C THR A 28 1.06 -14.89 -0.58
N ILE A 29 1.89 -14.39 -1.49
CA ILE A 29 2.30 -12.98 -1.47
C ILE A 29 1.08 -12.08 -1.68
N GLY A 30 0.22 -12.41 -2.64
CA GLY A 30 -0.98 -11.64 -2.91
C GLY A 30 -1.94 -11.59 -1.74
N LEU A 31 -2.16 -12.72 -1.08
CA LEU A 31 -3.05 -12.78 0.09
C LEU A 31 -2.47 -12.02 1.28
N LYS A 32 -1.16 -11.99 1.43
CA LYS A 32 -0.51 -11.26 2.52
C LYS A 32 -0.41 -9.76 2.25
N LEU A 33 -0.06 -9.38 1.04
CA LEU A 33 0.19 -7.99 0.70
C LEU A 33 -1.04 -7.28 0.12
N GLY A 34 -1.97 -8.02 -0.48
CA GLY A 34 -3.17 -7.43 -1.07
C GLY A 34 -3.93 -6.51 -0.14
N PRO A 35 -4.25 -6.95 1.09
CA PRO A 35 -4.93 -6.09 2.06
C PRO A 35 -4.15 -4.81 2.37
N ASP A 36 -2.82 -4.86 2.39
CA ASP A 36 -2.00 -3.68 2.64
C ASP A 36 -2.14 -2.64 1.53
N TYR A 37 -2.21 -3.09 0.28
CA TYR A 37 -2.44 -2.20 -0.85
C TYR A 37 -3.86 -1.62 -0.83
N MET A 38 -4.84 -2.41 -0.41
CA MET A 38 -6.20 -1.91 -0.24
C MET A 38 -6.27 -0.83 0.83
N ARG A 39 -5.58 -1.05 1.95
CA ARG A 39 -5.50 -0.05 3.02
C ARG A 39 -4.79 1.22 2.53
N TYR A 40 -3.75 1.06 1.72
CA TYR A 40 -3.07 2.21 1.13
C TYR A 40 -4.02 3.01 0.24
N ALA A 41 -4.85 2.34 -0.56
CA ALA A 41 -5.84 3.03 -1.38
C ALA A 41 -6.82 3.83 -0.51
N ILE A 42 -7.20 3.28 0.65
CA ILE A 42 -8.05 3.98 1.61
C ILE A 42 -7.31 5.20 2.18
N VAL A 43 -6.03 5.05 2.53
CA VAL A 43 -5.23 6.17 3.04
C VAL A 43 -5.17 7.29 2.02
N LYS A 44 -4.91 6.97 0.75
CA LYS A 44 -4.90 7.98 -0.31
C LYS A 44 -6.25 8.67 -0.44
N SER A 45 -7.33 7.91 -0.42
CA SER A 45 -8.67 8.46 -0.52
C SER A 45 -9.00 9.39 0.65
N VAL A 46 -8.66 8.99 1.86
CA VAL A 46 -8.88 9.82 3.05
C VAL A 46 -8.11 11.13 2.94
N MET A 47 -6.85 11.07 2.51
CA MET A 47 -6.02 12.27 2.34
C MET A 47 -6.60 13.18 1.27
N ASP A 48 -6.96 12.63 0.11
CA ASP A 48 -7.49 13.41 -1.00
C ASP A 48 -8.80 14.11 -0.61
N LYS A 49 -9.66 13.41 0.12
CA LYS A 49 -10.93 13.98 0.57
C LYS A 49 -10.71 15.06 1.62
N ALA A 50 -9.74 14.91 2.48
CA ALA A 50 -9.47 15.89 3.53
C ALA A 50 -9.02 17.22 2.92
N VAL A 51 -8.13 17.19 1.92
CA VAL A 51 -7.67 18.44 1.30
C VAL A 51 -8.73 19.04 0.37
N ALA A 52 -9.69 18.25 -0.08
CA ALA A 52 -10.77 18.75 -0.91
C ALA A 52 -11.92 19.36 -0.09
N ASP A 53 -11.94 19.13 1.22
CA ASP A 53 -12.99 19.67 2.10
C ASP A 53 -12.73 21.14 2.37
N PRO A 54 -13.63 22.07 1.90
CA PRO A 54 -13.39 23.49 2.08
C PRO A 54 -13.39 23.96 3.53
N GLU A 55 -13.98 23.18 4.43
CA GLU A 55 -14.01 23.55 5.85
C GLU A 55 -12.65 23.42 6.52
N VAL A 56 -11.81 22.51 6.05
CA VAL A 56 -10.52 22.23 6.70
C VAL A 56 -9.33 22.50 5.78
N ALA A 57 -9.55 22.70 4.49
CA ALA A 57 -8.49 22.70 3.46
C ALA A 57 -7.39 23.74 3.71
N HIS A 58 -7.67 24.81 4.44
CA HIS A 58 -6.69 25.87 4.69
C HIS A 58 -6.00 25.75 6.04
N ASN A 59 -6.31 24.74 6.82
CA ASN A 59 -5.75 24.56 8.14
C ASN A 59 -5.05 23.21 8.21
N ARG A 60 -3.73 23.24 8.30
CA ARG A 60 -2.92 22.01 8.30
C ARG A 60 -3.33 21.06 9.42
N ARG A 61 -3.55 21.59 10.60
CA ARG A 61 -3.92 20.77 11.74
C ARG A 61 -5.30 20.13 11.55
N ALA A 62 -6.25 20.91 11.04
CA ALA A 62 -7.58 20.39 10.77
C ALA A 62 -7.58 19.31 9.70
N VAL A 63 -6.75 19.49 8.67
CA VAL A 63 -6.58 18.46 7.63
C VAL A 63 -6.02 17.18 8.24
N LEU A 64 -4.97 17.30 9.05
CA LEU A 64 -4.37 16.13 9.69
C LEU A 64 -5.35 15.43 10.63
N ASP A 65 -6.09 16.20 11.44
CA ASP A 65 -7.07 15.63 12.34
C ASP A 65 -8.16 14.88 11.57
N LYS A 66 -8.62 15.45 10.46
CA LYS A 66 -9.60 14.80 9.62
C LYS A 66 -9.07 13.50 9.03
N ILE A 67 -7.81 13.50 8.59
CA ILE A 67 -7.17 12.30 8.06
C ILE A 67 -7.08 11.23 9.15
N ILE A 68 -6.59 11.59 10.32
CA ILE A 68 -6.44 10.64 11.43
C ILE A 68 -7.79 10.05 11.83
N ASN A 69 -8.84 10.88 11.89
CA ASN A 69 -10.20 10.39 12.18
C ASN A 69 -10.69 9.45 11.09
N GLY A 70 -10.43 9.77 9.83
CA GLY A 70 -10.81 8.91 8.70
C GLY A 70 -10.11 7.58 8.76
N LEU A 71 -8.83 7.57 9.10
CA LEU A 71 -8.07 6.33 9.25
C LEU A 71 -8.62 5.49 10.41
N TYR A 72 -8.96 6.13 11.50
CA TYR A 72 -9.53 5.45 12.65
C TYR A 72 -10.87 4.79 12.30
N ILE A 73 -11.75 5.52 11.61
CA ILE A 73 -13.04 5.00 11.18
C ILE A 73 -12.89 3.80 10.25
N ASN A 74 -11.87 3.82 9.39
CA ASN A 74 -11.59 2.73 8.46
C ASN A 74 -10.71 1.64 9.05
N GLU A 75 -10.44 1.72 10.35
CA GLU A 75 -9.64 0.72 11.07
C GLU A 75 -8.22 0.57 10.49
N ILE A 76 -7.64 1.67 10.05
CA ILE A 76 -6.27 1.71 9.55
C ILE A 76 -5.35 2.07 10.74
N ASP A 77 -4.65 1.10 11.26
CA ASP A 77 -3.75 1.30 12.40
C ASP A 77 -2.27 1.20 12.05
N SER A 78 -1.96 0.90 10.80
CA SER A 78 -0.59 0.84 10.33
C SER A 78 0.03 2.21 10.07
N VAL A 79 -0.81 3.27 10.04
CA VAL A 79 -0.38 4.64 9.80
C VAL A 79 -0.64 5.46 11.05
N LYS A 80 0.38 6.20 11.50
CA LYS A 80 0.30 7.04 12.69
C LYS A 80 0.52 8.50 12.31
N ALA A 81 0.15 9.41 13.22
CA ALA A 81 0.34 10.83 12.99
C ALA A 81 1.80 11.18 12.68
N ARG A 82 2.74 10.46 13.28
CA ARG A 82 4.18 10.68 13.06
C ARG A 82 4.65 10.35 11.66
N ASP A 83 3.83 9.61 10.91
CA ASP A 83 4.17 9.23 9.54
C ASP A 83 3.84 10.32 8.52
N PHE A 84 3.20 11.40 8.98
CA PHE A 84 2.84 12.53 8.14
C PHE A 84 3.85 13.64 8.29
N THR A 85 4.26 14.22 7.17
CA THR A 85 5.25 15.30 7.14
C THR A 85 4.68 16.47 6.34
N PHE A 86 4.81 17.68 6.89
CA PHE A 86 4.42 18.90 6.21
C PHE A 86 5.68 19.54 5.64
N THR A 87 5.67 19.83 4.35
CA THR A 87 6.77 20.48 3.66
C THR A 87 6.27 21.76 3.00
N PRO A 88 6.72 22.94 3.42
CA PRO A 88 6.31 24.19 2.78
C PRO A 88 6.79 24.26 1.33
N VAL A 89 5.92 24.69 0.46
CA VAL A 89 6.24 24.91 -0.96
C VAL A 89 5.68 26.27 -1.36
N ALA A 90 6.04 26.72 -2.58
CA ALA A 90 5.67 28.06 -3.03
C ALA A 90 4.15 28.29 -3.07
N TYR A 91 3.38 27.26 -3.37
CA TYR A 91 1.93 27.37 -3.56
C TYR A 91 1.13 26.80 -2.40
N GLY A 92 1.78 26.43 -1.30
CA GLY A 92 1.08 25.90 -0.14
C GLY A 92 1.97 25.01 0.70
N THR A 93 1.44 23.89 1.11
CA THR A 93 2.17 22.91 1.93
C THR A 93 1.92 21.52 1.36
N ASP A 94 3.00 20.79 1.13
CA ASP A 94 2.88 19.37 0.78
C ASP A 94 2.71 18.59 2.07
N LEU A 95 1.67 17.77 2.11
CA LEU A 95 1.45 16.81 3.18
C LEU A 95 1.75 15.42 2.63
N THR A 96 2.79 14.80 3.16
CA THR A 96 3.24 13.49 2.70
C THR A 96 3.08 12.48 3.82
N VAL A 97 2.45 11.35 3.51
CA VAL A 97 2.49 10.17 4.36
C VAL A 97 3.58 9.24 3.85
N HIS A 98 4.35 8.68 4.76
CA HIS A 98 5.38 7.69 4.43
C HIS A 98 5.38 6.65 5.54
N TYR A 99 5.10 5.41 5.19
CA TYR A 99 5.05 4.34 6.18
C TYR A 99 5.43 3.02 5.54
N GLU A 100 5.81 2.08 6.39
CA GLU A 100 6.19 0.74 5.96
C GLU A 100 5.29 -0.29 6.64
N VAL A 101 4.99 -1.36 5.91
CA VAL A 101 4.27 -2.50 6.43
C VAL A 101 5.15 -3.73 6.26
N ARG A 102 5.34 -4.47 7.34
CA ARG A 102 6.11 -5.71 7.31
C ARG A 102 5.15 -6.88 7.40
N GLU A 103 5.23 -7.77 6.43
CA GLU A 103 4.42 -8.97 6.37
C GLU A 103 5.31 -10.20 6.38
N HIS A 104 5.01 -11.12 7.29
CA HIS A 104 5.68 -12.41 7.31
C HIS A 104 5.12 -13.28 6.19
N LEU A 105 5.97 -13.77 5.32
CA LEU A 105 5.54 -14.59 4.19
C LEU A 105 5.62 -16.07 4.52
N PHE A 106 6.81 -16.58 4.72
CA PHE A 106 7.03 -17.98 5.09
C PHE A 106 8.43 -18.16 5.63
N ALA A 107 8.61 -19.14 6.50
CA ALA A 107 9.89 -19.45 7.15
C ALA A 107 10.49 -18.20 7.78
N ASN A 108 11.67 -17.77 7.35
CA ASN A 108 12.33 -16.57 7.84
C ASN A 108 12.28 -15.41 6.84
N ILE A 109 11.36 -15.46 5.89
CA ILE A 109 11.23 -14.44 4.85
C ILE A 109 10.07 -13.51 5.18
N ASP A 110 10.38 -12.23 5.31
CA ASP A 110 9.41 -11.16 5.50
C ASP A 110 9.46 -10.22 4.31
N ALA A 111 8.31 -9.67 3.93
CA ALA A 111 8.23 -8.60 2.95
C ALA A 111 8.04 -7.28 3.68
N VAL A 112 8.78 -6.26 3.26
CA VAL A 112 8.59 -4.90 3.73
C VAL A 112 8.13 -4.07 2.55
N VAL A 113 6.94 -3.49 2.68
CA VAL A 113 6.36 -2.66 1.63
C VAL A 113 6.31 -1.23 2.13
N THR A 114 6.85 -0.32 1.35
CA THR A 114 6.88 1.10 1.68
C THR A 114 5.84 1.82 0.84
N PHE A 115 5.00 2.60 1.51
CA PHE A 115 3.95 3.38 0.86
C PHE A 115 4.19 4.86 1.11
N SER A 116 3.88 5.67 0.10
CA SER A 116 4.06 7.11 0.16
C SER A 116 3.01 7.78 -0.70
N HIS A 117 2.45 8.88 -0.21
CA HIS A 117 1.46 9.66 -0.95
C HIS A 117 1.53 11.10 -0.49
N THR A 118 1.47 12.02 -1.44
CA THR A 118 1.56 13.44 -1.16
C THR A 118 0.31 14.15 -1.67
N VAL A 119 -0.25 15.00 -0.83
CA VAL A 119 -1.34 15.90 -1.23
C VAL A 119 -0.90 17.33 -0.94
N ILE A 120 -1.54 18.28 -1.61
CA ILE A 120 -1.20 19.69 -1.50
C ILE A 120 -2.27 20.40 -0.69
N ILE A 121 -1.84 21.09 0.38
CA ILE A 121 -2.72 21.99 1.14
C ILE A 121 -2.49 23.38 0.58
N PRO A 122 -3.51 24.00 -0.07
CA PRO A 122 -3.32 25.30 -0.67
C PRO A 122 -2.91 26.36 0.32
N ALA A 123 -2.13 27.33 -0.13
CA ALA A 123 -1.75 28.44 0.72
C ALA A 123 -2.98 29.23 1.17
N THR A 124 -3.00 29.61 2.43
CA THR A 124 -4.06 30.52 2.91
C THR A 124 -3.69 31.96 2.57
N GLU A 125 -4.64 32.68 2.10
CA GLU A 125 -4.48 34.06 1.74
C GLU A 125 -4.59 35.00 2.93
#